data_345a5668b57c6e1cdfb03b356e4975c5
#
_entry.id   345a5668b57c6e1cdfb03b356e4975c5
#
_cell.length_a   1.000
_cell.length_b   1.000
_cell.length_c   1.000
_cell.angle_alpha   90.00
_cell.angle_beta   90.00
_cell.angle_gamma   90.00
#
_symmetry.space_group_name_H-M   'P 1'
#
loop_
_entity.id
_entity.type
_entity.pdbx_description
1 polymer ?
#
loop_
_entity_poly.entity_id
_entity_poly.type
_entity_poly.pdbx_seq_one_letter_code
_entity_poly.pdbx_strand_id
1 'polypeptide(L)'
;MRVAYFLFFFSFISAQWSSKSAYLLEKNRKEVGIFTPFKMGMKNGSELSINKFLLMPSVSLKQEMPIFNSWKMARKFRIEYPTPGLKWIQSPLGGEMGDPNMFSLISTQFTIPQMLSFYTEMIGTKGNVKSGQLSLSAGLGVALNGKDLSNDATIDLPIIYPRLSTYYNDYVIISGAEYLRQIYERIYYLIDYDMYIMPGSEGRYAFEQQSLLVWQKSSRLNLSFGYKLVVGEYPFGGQAHLLPTINLKFGW
;
A
#
# COMPACT_ATOMS: atom_id res chain seq x y z
N MET A 1 -48.92 2.22 -35.89
CA MET A 1 -48.07 1.61 -34.81
C MET A 1 -46.80 2.44 -34.70
N ARG A 2 -46.67 3.25 -33.65
CA ARG A 2 -45.46 4.01 -33.36
C ARG A 2 -44.65 3.25 -32.33
N VAL A 3 -43.51 2.71 -32.74
CA VAL A 3 -42.55 2.04 -31.86
C VAL A 3 -41.75 3.15 -31.15
N ALA A 4 -42.00 3.31 -29.86
CA ALA A 4 -41.21 4.20 -29.01
C ALA A 4 -39.91 3.49 -28.64
N TYR A 5 -38.78 3.96 -29.18
CA TYR A 5 -37.46 3.56 -28.74
C TYR A 5 -37.15 4.22 -27.40
N PHE A 6 -37.25 3.47 -26.32
CA PHE A 6 -36.70 3.86 -25.02
C PHE A 6 -35.18 3.72 -25.07
N LEU A 7 -34.50 4.81 -25.40
CA LEU A 7 -33.06 4.93 -25.19
C LEU A 7 -32.80 5.02 -23.69
N PHE A 8 -32.47 3.88 -23.08
CA PHE A 8 -31.86 3.86 -21.76
C PHE A 8 -30.47 4.48 -21.85
N PHE A 9 -30.39 5.78 -21.56
CA PHE A 9 -29.12 6.39 -21.21
C PHE A 9 -28.64 5.80 -19.89
N PHE A 10 -27.89 4.71 -19.96
CA PHE A 10 -27.02 4.32 -18.86
C PHE A 10 -25.91 5.39 -18.76
N SER A 11 -26.12 6.38 -17.94
CA SER A 11 -25.03 7.21 -17.43
C SER A 11 -24.08 6.29 -16.68
N PHE A 12 -23.03 5.85 -17.37
CA PHE A 12 -21.93 5.15 -16.75
C PHE A 12 -21.21 6.16 -15.84
N ILE A 13 -21.65 6.25 -14.61
CA ILE A 13 -20.88 6.89 -13.55
C ILE A 13 -19.64 6.01 -13.41
N SER A 14 -18.55 6.44 -14.04
CA SER A 14 -17.24 5.80 -13.88
C SER A 14 -16.78 6.08 -12.46
N ALA A 15 -17.09 5.17 -11.54
CA ALA A 15 -16.62 5.28 -10.17
C ALA A 15 -15.10 5.28 -10.17
N GLN A 16 -14.50 6.28 -9.56
CA GLN A 16 -13.06 6.40 -9.45
C GLN A 16 -12.52 5.34 -8.49
N TRP A 17 -11.62 4.51 -8.99
CA TRP A 17 -10.91 3.52 -8.18
C TRP A 17 -9.85 4.18 -7.30
N SER A 18 -9.68 3.66 -6.09
CA SER A 18 -8.68 4.16 -5.16
C SER A 18 -7.26 3.98 -5.69
N SER A 19 -6.46 5.03 -5.55
CA SER A 19 -5.02 5.07 -5.81
C SER A 19 -4.30 5.68 -4.60
N LYS A 20 -3.02 6.01 -4.73
CA LYS A 20 -2.29 6.79 -3.71
C LYS A 20 -2.60 8.29 -3.77
N SER A 21 -3.49 8.72 -4.63
CA SER A 21 -3.87 10.12 -4.81
C SER A 21 -4.54 10.74 -3.58
N ALA A 22 -4.62 12.07 -3.56
CA ALA A 22 -5.39 12.83 -2.58
C ALA A 22 -6.91 12.69 -2.74
N TYR A 23 -7.38 12.06 -3.82
CA TYR A 23 -8.80 11.77 -4.00
C TYR A 23 -9.22 10.67 -3.03
N LEU A 24 -10.39 10.84 -2.45
CA LEU A 24 -11.04 9.88 -1.56
C LEU A 24 -12.04 9.02 -2.33
N LEU A 25 -12.33 7.85 -1.82
CA LEU A 25 -13.47 7.08 -2.29
C LEU A 25 -14.78 7.83 -2.03
N GLU A 26 -15.73 7.68 -2.94
CA GLU A 26 -17.08 8.18 -2.77
C GLU A 26 -17.71 7.62 -1.47
N LYS A 27 -18.59 8.42 -0.87
CA LYS A 27 -19.29 8.03 0.34
C LYS A 27 -19.97 6.65 0.19
N ASN A 28 -19.75 5.80 1.17
CA ASN A 28 -20.24 4.41 1.26
C ASN A 28 -19.67 3.46 0.19
N ARG A 29 -18.85 3.92 -0.75
CA ARG A 29 -18.15 3.04 -1.66
C ARG A 29 -17.13 2.22 -0.89
N LYS A 30 -17.12 0.92 -1.17
CA LYS A 30 -16.15 -0.02 -0.62
C LYS A 30 -15.35 -0.65 -1.74
N GLU A 31 -14.09 -0.93 -1.45
CA GLU A 31 -13.17 -1.62 -2.36
C GLU A 31 -12.36 -2.66 -1.60
N VAL A 32 -12.11 -3.79 -2.24
CA VAL A 32 -11.21 -4.81 -1.74
C VAL A 32 -10.50 -5.48 -2.91
N GLY A 33 -9.23 -5.81 -2.74
CA GLY A 33 -8.50 -6.61 -3.73
C GLY A 33 -7.76 -7.76 -3.08
N ILE A 34 -7.17 -8.64 -3.88
CA ILE A 34 -6.40 -9.78 -3.38
C ILE A 34 -5.20 -9.27 -2.57
N PHE A 35 -4.42 -8.35 -3.14
CA PHE A 35 -3.21 -7.79 -2.53
C PHE A 35 -3.36 -6.32 -2.11
N THR A 36 -4.56 -5.76 -2.20
CA THR A 36 -4.82 -4.39 -1.75
C THR A 36 -5.69 -4.38 -0.50
N PRO A 37 -5.51 -3.35 0.35
CA PRO A 37 -6.33 -3.22 1.56
C PRO A 37 -7.81 -3.10 1.23
N PHE A 38 -8.64 -3.49 2.19
CA PHE A 38 -10.04 -3.07 2.21
C PHE A 38 -10.10 -1.56 2.42
N LYS A 39 -10.90 -0.86 1.63
CA LYS A 39 -11.10 0.58 1.74
C LYS A 39 -12.57 0.93 1.75
N MET A 40 -12.92 1.99 2.47
CA MET A 40 -14.28 2.49 2.57
C MET A 40 -14.31 4.02 2.63
N GLY A 41 -15.08 4.63 1.72
CA GLY A 41 -15.36 6.06 1.76
C GLY A 41 -16.36 6.38 2.88
N MET A 42 -16.03 7.34 3.74
CA MET A 42 -16.84 7.74 4.88
C MET A 42 -17.59 9.04 4.60
N LYS A 43 -18.61 9.34 5.45
CA LYS A 43 -19.46 10.52 5.27
C LYS A 43 -18.75 11.86 5.45
N ASN A 44 -17.63 11.89 6.18
CA ASN A 44 -17.00 13.14 6.67
C ASN A 44 -15.78 13.55 5.82
N GLY A 45 -15.79 13.29 4.51
CA GLY A 45 -14.62 13.60 3.68
C GLY A 45 -13.38 12.83 4.14
N SER A 46 -13.56 11.54 4.49
CA SER A 46 -12.47 10.65 4.88
C SER A 46 -12.63 9.26 4.26
N GLU A 47 -11.53 8.52 4.22
CA GLU A 47 -11.44 7.15 3.71
C GLU A 47 -10.73 6.30 4.76
N LEU A 48 -11.40 5.24 5.20
CA LEU A 48 -10.81 4.21 6.05
C LEU A 48 -10.18 3.13 5.18
N SER A 49 -8.99 2.69 5.55
CA SER A 49 -8.33 1.56 4.89
C SER A 49 -7.80 0.57 5.93
N ILE A 50 -8.05 -0.72 5.70
CA ILE A 50 -7.58 -1.81 6.55
C ILE A 50 -6.73 -2.73 5.69
N ASN A 51 -5.44 -2.78 5.98
CA ASN A 51 -4.54 -3.73 5.34
C ASN A 51 -4.69 -5.09 6.03
N LYS A 52 -5.18 -6.05 5.27
CA LYS A 52 -5.38 -7.44 5.71
C LYS A 52 -4.18 -8.36 5.44
N PHE A 53 -3.07 -7.79 4.97
CA PHE A 53 -1.84 -8.56 4.82
C PHE A 53 -1.34 -8.96 6.21
N LEU A 54 -1.40 -10.25 6.49
CA LEU A 54 -1.19 -10.81 7.84
C LEU A 54 0.14 -10.42 8.46
N LEU A 55 1.19 -10.24 7.65
CA LEU A 55 2.52 -9.92 8.14
C LEU A 55 2.67 -8.45 8.56
N MET A 56 1.90 -7.56 7.95
CA MET A 56 1.94 -6.11 8.21
C MET A 56 0.52 -5.55 8.32
N PRO A 57 -0.29 -6.05 9.29
CA PRO A 57 -1.64 -5.53 9.47
C PRO A 57 -1.59 -4.06 9.85
N SER A 58 -2.41 -3.26 9.20
CA SER A 58 -2.47 -1.83 9.47
C SER A 58 -3.86 -1.25 9.24
N VAL A 59 -4.16 -0.18 9.96
CA VAL A 59 -5.35 0.64 9.77
C VAL A 59 -4.92 2.04 9.41
N SER A 60 -5.51 2.63 8.38
CA SER A 60 -5.23 4.02 8.02
C SER A 60 -6.50 4.82 7.77
N LEU A 61 -6.44 6.10 8.12
CA LEU A 61 -7.45 7.10 7.88
C LEU A 61 -6.86 8.18 6.98
N LYS A 62 -7.45 8.37 5.79
CA LYS A 62 -7.11 9.46 4.88
C LYS A 62 -8.22 10.50 4.93
N GLN A 63 -7.86 11.77 5.07
CA GLN A 63 -8.77 12.90 5.19
C GLN A 63 -8.46 13.97 4.16
N GLU A 64 -9.50 14.51 3.56
CA GLU A 64 -9.38 15.64 2.65
C GLU A 64 -8.90 16.88 3.38
N MET A 65 -8.09 17.68 2.67
CA MET A 65 -7.60 18.97 3.14
C MET A 65 -7.98 20.07 2.12
N PRO A 66 -7.93 21.34 2.50
CA PRO A 66 -8.13 22.44 1.57
C PRO A 66 -7.19 22.36 0.36
N ILE A 67 -7.68 22.80 -0.80
CA ILE A 67 -6.89 22.87 -2.03
C ILE A 67 -5.78 23.92 -1.84
N PHE A 68 -4.56 23.57 -2.23
CA PHE A 68 -3.41 24.46 -2.20
C PHE A 68 -2.81 24.61 -3.61
N ASN A 69 -2.76 25.83 -4.14
CA ASN A 69 -2.18 26.14 -5.46
C ASN A 69 -2.60 25.17 -6.58
N SER A 70 -3.90 24.90 -6.71
CA SER A 70 -4.47 23.93 -7.65
C SER A 70 -4.15 22.44 -7.40
N TRP A 71 -3.47 22.12 -6.30
CA TRP A 71 -3.27 20.76 -5.84
C TRP A 71 -4.41 20.37 -4.90
N LYS A 72 -5.06 19.24 -5.16
CA LYS A 72 -5.93 18.60 -4.19
C LYS A 72 -5.06 17.97 -3.11
N MET A 73 -5.34 18.28 -1.85
CA MET A 73 -4.53 17.83 -0.72
C MET A 73 -5.29 16.83 0.15
N ALA A 74 -4.57 15.88 0.71
CA ALA A 74 -5.07 14.99 1.74
C ALA A 74 -3.96 14.69 2.76
N ARG A 75 -4.37 14.38 3.98
CA ARG A 75 -3.51 13.81 5.01
C ARG A 75 -3.91 12.37 5.28
N LYS A 76 -2.95 11.53 5.60
CA LYS A 76 -3.16 10.13 5.91
C LYS A 76 -2.44 9.77 7.19
N PHE A 77 -3.14 9.12 8.09
CA PHE A 77 -2.60 8.54 9.31
C PHE A 77 -2.69 7.03 9.21
N ARG A 78 -1.67 6.33 9.69
CA ARG A 78 -1.62 4.87 9.67
C ARG A 78 -1.01 4.35 10.95
N ILE A 79 -1.59 3.28 11.48
CA ILE A 79 -1.06 2.50 12.59
C ILE A 79 -0.78 1.10 12.05
N GLU A 80 0.41 0.58 12.34
CA GLU A 80 0.83 -0.77 12.01
C GLU A 80 1.17 -1.57 13.26
N TYR A 81 0.78 -2.85 13.25
CA TYR A 81 1.06 -3.78 14.35
C TYR A 81 1.46 -5.16 13.78
N PRO A 82 2.72 -5.34 13.34
CA PRO A 82 3.15 -6.55 12.64
C PRO A 82 3.35 -7.78 13.54
N THR A 83 3.52 -7.62 14.85
CA THR A 83 3.83 -8.69 15.80
C THR A 83 2.98 -9.96 15.64
N PRO A 84 1.64 -9.89 15.55
CA PRO A 84 0.83 -11.11 15.45
C PRO A 84 1.12 -11.90 14.18
N GLY A 85 1.28 -11.20 13.05
CA GLY A 85 1.57 -11.83 11.76
C GLY A 85 2.96 -12.47 11.72
N LEU A 86 3.96 -11.79 12.27
CA LEU A 86 5.32 -12.29 12.32
C LEU A 86 5.43 -13.51 13.25
N LYS A 87 4.78 -13.47 14.42
CA LYS A 87 4.70 -14.64 15.31
C LYS A 87 3.95 -15.80 14.67
N TRP A 88 2.92 -15.52 13.88
CA TRP A 88 2.18 -16.55 13.17
C TRP A 88 3.05 -17.27 12.13
N ILE A 89 3.87 -16.57 11.34
CA ILE A 89 4.77 -17.21 10.38
C ILE A 89 6.02 -17.82 11.02
N GLN A 90 6.36 -17.41 12.24
CA GLN A 90 7.33 -18.08 13.05
C GLN A 90 6.80 -19.43 13.57
N SER A 91 5.48 -19.56 13.78
CA SER A 91 4.82 -20.79 14.22
C SER A 91 3.45 -20.99 13.57
N PRO A 92 3.36 -21.19 12.23
CA PRO A 92 2.11 -21.16 11.49
C PRO A 92 1.11 -22.24 11.88
N LEU A 93 1.54 -23.31 12.53
CA LEU A 93 0.69 -24.43 12.92
C LEU A 93 0.62 -24.62 14.46
N GLY A 94 1.07 -23.62 15.24
CA GLY A 94 1.07 -23.72 16.70
C GLY A 94 2.11 -24.70 17.28
N GLY A 95 2.99 -25.24 16.43
CA GLY A 95 4.13 -26.03 16.86
C GLY A 95 5.35 -25.16 17.16
N GLU A 96 6.25 -25.64 18.00
CA GLU A 96 7.55 -25.01 18.16
C GLU A 96 8.28 -25.09 16.83
N MET A 97 8.57 -23.93 16.24
CA MET A 97 9.37 -23.87 15.04
C MET A 97 10.83 -24.12 15.40
N GLY A 98 11.37 -25.14 14.90
CA GLY A 98 12.65 -25.75 15.17
C GLY A 98 12.59 -27.22 14.81
N ASP A 99 11.37 -27.71 14.47
CA ASP A 99 11.24 -29.01 13.83
C ASP A 99 11.87 -28.93 12.43
N PRO A 100 12.94 -29.70 12.16
CA PRO A 100 13.60 -29.72 10.85
C PRO A 100 12.66 -30.15 9.71
N ASN A 101 11.48 -30.67 10.03
CA ASN A 101 10.48 -31.07 9.05
C ASN A 101 9.46 -29.94 8.72
N MET A 102 9.52 -28.81 9.40
CA MET A 102 8.61 -27.68 9.15
C MET A 102 9.34 -26.50 8.52
N PHE A 103 8.80 -26.03 7.39
CA PHE A 103 9.31 -24.86 6.71
C PHE A 103 9.02 -23.61 7.53
N SER A 104 10.05 -23.02 8.11
CA SER A 104 9.99 -21.78 8.88
C SER A 104 10.50 -20.61 8.04
N LEU A 105 9.68 -19.57 7.87
CA LEU A 105 10.10 -18.32 7.22
C LEU A 105 10.90 -17.43 8.18
N ILE A 106 10.72 -17.59 9.49
CA ILE A 106 11.49 -16.91 10.54
C ILE A 106 11.94 -17.97 11.52
N SER A 107 13.23 -18.00 11.84
CA SER A 107 13.74 -18.90 12.87
C SER A 107 13.10 -18.64 14.24
N THR A 108 12.80 -19.69 14.97
CA THR A 108 12.30 -19.60 16.35
C THR A 108 13.33 -19.08 17.34
N GLN A 109 14.59 -19.07 16.96
CA GLN A 109 15.66 -18.50 17.78
C GLN A 109 15.57 -16.96 17.87
N PHE A 110 14.85 -16.32 16.97
CA PHE A 110 14.68 -14.88 16.98
C PHE A 110 13.53 -14.45 17.87
N THR A 111 13.77 -13.46 18.69
CA THR A 111 12.73 -12.84 19.50
C THR A 111 11.96 -11.82 18.65
N ILE A 112 10.64 -12.02 18.53
CA ILE A 112 9.75 -11.05 17.91
C ILE A 112 9.09 -10.26 19.04
N PRO A 113 9.51 -8.99 19.27
CA PRO A 113 8.94 -8.14 20.32
C PRO A 113 7.54 -7.66 19.95
N GLN A 114 6.92 -6.92 20.86
CA GLN A 114 5.73 -6.14 20.54
C GLN A 114 6.15 -4.94 19.69
N MET A 115 5.63 -4.84 18.47
CA MET A 115 5.97 -3.79 17.52
C MET A 115 4.72 -2.98 17.20
N LEU A 116 4.80 -1.69 17.42
CA LEU A 116 3.76 -0.73 17.09
C LEU A 116 4.40 0.49 16.43
N SER A 117 3.87 0.94 15.31
CA SER A 117 4.33 2.15 14.64
C SER A 117 3.17 3.03 14.20
N PHE A 118 3.44 4.32 14.14
CA PHE A 118 2.53 5.36 13.68
C PHE A 118 3.14 6.10 12.51
N TYR A 119 2.34 6.33 11.46
CA TYR A 119 2.74 7.06 10.26
C TYR A 119 1.81 8.23 10.01
N THR A 120 2.38 9.32 9.53
CA THR A 120 1.64 10.45 8.98
C THR A 120 2.17 10.80 7.61
N GLU A 121 1.28 11.03 6.66
CA GLU A 121 1.63 11.36 5.27
C GLU A 121 0.78 12.54 4.80
N MET A 122 1.39 13.46 4.05
CA MET A 122 0.72 14.48 3.25
C MET A 122 0.73 14.05 1.80
N ILE A 123 -0.39 14.20 1.12
CA ILE A 123 -0.56 13.79 -0.28
C ILE A 123 -1.11 14.97 -1.06
N GLY A 124 -0.42 15.35 -2.14
CA GLY A 124 -0.88 16.35 -3.09
C GLY A 124 -1.14 15.70 -4.45
N THR A 125 -2.26 16.02 -5.10
CA THR A 125 -2.60 15.49 -6.43
C THR A 125 -3.00 16.61 -7.36
N LYS A 126 -2.45 16.60 -8.59
CA LYS A 126 -2.75 17.55 -9.66
C LYS A 126 -3.04 16.82 -10.98
N GLY A 127 -3.87 17.40 -11.80
CA GLY A 127 -4.29 16.82 -13.08
C GLY A 127 -5.49 15.90 -12.93
N ASN A 128 -5.77 15.16 -14.00
CA ASN A 128 -6.86 14.19 -14.06
C ASN A 128 -6.41 12.95 -14.84
N VAL A 129 -7.11 11.84 -14.67
CA VAL A 129 -6.72 10.54 -15.24
C VAL A 129 -6.69 10.51 -16.77
N LYS A 130 -7.45 11.37 -17.46
CA LYS A 130 -7.47 11.43 -18.95
C LYS A 130 -6.23 12.10 -19.50
N SER A 131 -5.82 13.22 -18.94
CA SER A 131 -4.64 13.98 -19.37
C SER A 131 -3.35 13.57 -18.68
N GLY A 132 -3.47 12.91 -17.54
CA GLY A 132 -2.39 12.52 -16.63
C GLY A 132 -2.61 13.12 -15.25
N GLN A 133 -2.62 12.28 -14.24
CA GLN A 133 -2.77 12.64 -12.83
C GLN A 133 -1.46 12.34 -12.13
N LEU A 134 -0.85 13.36 -11.56
CA LEU A 134 0.36 13.25 -10.72
C LEU A 134 -0.02 13.40 -9.26
N SER A 135 0.42 12.46 -8.44
CA SER A 135 0.29 12.52 -6.99
C SER A 135 1.68 12.46 -6.36
N LEU A 136 1.94 13.34 -5.43
CA LEU A 136 3.17 13.37 -4.63
C LEU A 136 2.81 13.15 -3.17
N SER A 137 3.64 12.43 -2.44
CA SER A 137 3.47 12.23 -1.00
C SER A 137 4.78 12.41 -0.25
N ALA A 138 4.65 12.87 0.98
CA ALA A 138 5.75 12.92 1.92
C ALA A 138 5.22 12.61 3.33
N GLY A 139 5.98 11.87 4.11
CA GLY A 139 5.54 11.41 5.41
C GLY A 139 6.66 10.99 6.33
N LEU A 140 6.27 10.73 7.57
CA LEU A 140 7.12 10.25 8.64
C LEU A 140 6.44 9.06 9.31
N GLY A 141 7.20 8.01 9.57
CA GLY A 141 6.82 6.88 10.42
C GLY A 141 7.69 6.85 11.66
N VAL A 142 7.11 6.52 12.80
CA VAL A 142 7.82 6.40 14.08
C VAL A 142 7.46 5.06 14.71
N ALA A 143 8.47 4.30 15.11
CA ALA A 143 8.27 3.10 15.91
C ALA A 143 8.03 3.51 17.37
N LEU A 144 6.94 3.03 17.94
CA LEU A 144 6.63 3.24 19.35
C LEU A 144 7.23 2.13 20.22
N ASN A 145 7.30 0.91 19.67
CA ASN A 145 7.91 -0.27 20.28
C ASN A 145 8.57 -1.10 19.18
N GLY A 146 9.50 -1.98 19.55
CA GLY A 146 10.05 -2.98 18.64
C GLY A 146 11.57 -2.93 18.46
N LYS A 147 12.28 -2.11 19.23
CA LYS A 147 13.75 -1.97 19.17
C LYS A 147 14.51 -3.28 19.42
N ASP A 148 13.91 -4.21 20.14
CA ASP A 148 14.52 -5.52 20.45
C ASP A 148 14.34 -6.55 19.31
N LEU A 149 13.82 -6.13 18.15
CA LEU A 149 13.76 -6.99 16.98
C LEU A 149 15.19 -7.31 16.53
N SER A 150 15.55 -8.59 16.50
CA SER A 150 16.86 -9.00 16.00
C SER A 150 17.00 -8.63 14.51
N ASN A 151 18.13 -8.05 14.14
CA ASN A 151 18.44 -7.74 12.75
C ASN A 151 18.42 -8.98 11.85
N ASP A 152 18.77 -10.12 12.41
CA ASP A 152 18.76 -11.42 11.73
C ASP A 152 17.35 -12.02 11.63
N ALA A 153 16.36 -11.47 12.36
CA ALA A 153 14.96 -11.87 12.25
C ALA A 153 14.27 -11.32 10.98
N THR A 154 15.04 -10.79 10.07
CA THR A 154 14.54 -10.31 8.81
C THR A 154 14.00 -11.47 7.99
N ILE A 155 12.74 -11.35 7.67
CA ILE A 155 12.17 -12.18 6.63
C ILE A 155 12.82 -11.71 5.35
N ASP A 156 13.44 -12.62 4.65
CA ASP A 156 14.06 -12.36 3.35
C ASP A 156 12.98 -12.14 2.25
N LEU A 157 11.92 -11.40 2.63
CA LEU A 157 10.85 -10.97 1.76
C LEU A 157 11.03 -9.49 1.43
N PRO A 158 11.36 -9.17 0.18
CA PRO A 158 11.72 -7.82 -0.26
C PRO A 158 10.69 -6.74 0.10
N ILE A 159 9.41 -7.11 0.15
CA ILE A 159 8.32 -6.16 0.45
C ILE A 159 8.19 -5.87 1.95
N ILE A 160 8.66 -6.79 2.81
CA ILE A 160 8.46 -6.70 4.27
C ILE A 160 9.63 -5.97 4.91
N TYR A 161 10.84 -6.29 4.51
CA TYR A 161 12.05 -5.74 5.11
C TYR A 161 12.07 -4.21 5.18
N PRO A 162 11.78 -3.45 4.11
CA PRO A 162 11.79 -2.00 4.17
C PRO A 162 10.84 -1.41 5.23
N ARG A 163 9.76 -2.14 5.53
CA ARG A 163 8.77 -1.72 6.54
C ARG A 163 9.20 -2.08 7.95
N LEU A 164 9.88 -3.21 8.12
CA LEU A 164 10.45 -3.59 9.41
C LEU A 164 11.63 -2.70 9.81
N SER A 165 12.33 -2.12 8.84
CA SER A 165 13.47 -1.22 9.11
C SER A 165 13.10 0.00 9.94
N THR A 166 11.81 0.40 9.96
CA THR A 166 11.32 1.44 10.86
C THR A 166 11.57 1.09 12.33
N TYR A 167 11.48 -0.19 12.70
CA TYR A 167 11.68 -0.66 14.08
C TYR A 167 13.14 -0.71 14.48
N TYR A 168 14.05 -0.97 13.53
CA TYR A 168 15.49 -0.93 13.79
C TYR A 168 16.04 0.50 13.92
N ASN A 169 15.41 1.45 13.22
CA ASN A 169 15.90 2.81 13.09
C ASN A 169 15.04 3.83 13.88
N ASP A 170 14.04 3.40 14.65
CA ASP A 170 13.07 4.21 15.38
C ASP A 170 12.12 5.01 14.50
N TYR A 171 12.57 5.50 13.34
CA TYR A 171 11.75 6.28 12.43
C TYR A 171 12.14 6.07 10.97
N VAL A 172 11.23 6.44 10.08
CA VAL A 172 11.42 6.41 8.64
C VAL A 172 10.82 7.66 8.02
N ILE A 173 11.56 8.27 7.10
CA ILE A 173 11.05 9.31 6.21
C ILE A 173 10.56 8.62 4.94
N ILE A 174 9.34 8.96 4.53
CA ILE A 174 8.71 8.37 3.34
C ILE A 174 8.46 9.48 2.33
N SER A 175 8.81 9.25 1.07
CA SER A 175 8.38 10.09 -0.03
C SER A 175 7.87 9.20 -1.17
N GLY A 176 6.88 9.69 -1.91
CA GLY A 176 6.28 8.91 -2.99
C GLY A 176 5.81 9.78 -4.14
N ALA A 177 5.73 9.18 -5.31
CA ALA A 177 5.18 9.77 -6.51
C ALA A 177 4.36 8.73 -7.28
N GLU A 178 3.12 9.04 -7.61
CA GLU A 178 2.27 8.19 -8.44
C GLU A 178 1.84 8.98 -9.68
N TYR A 179 1.98 8.38 -10.84
CA TYR A 179 1.44 8.89 -12.10
C TYR A 179 0.42 7.91 -12.65
N LEU A 180 -0.81 8.39 -12.87
CA LEU A 180 -1.91 7.61 -13.44
C LEU A 180 -2.44 8.29 -14.69
N ARG A 181 -2.51 7.58 -15.81
CA ARG A 181 -3.05 8.09 -17.06
C ARG A 181 -3.90 7.05 -17.77
N GLN A 182 -5.01 7.49 -18.30
CA GLN A 182 -5.83 6.72 -19.24
C GLN A 182 -5.13 6.66 -20.60
N ILE A 183 -4.84 5.45 -21.10
CA ILE A 183 -4.21 5.23 -22.41
C ILE A 183 -5.26 4.90 -23.49
N TYR A 184 -6.27 4.13 -23.11
CA TYR A 184 -7.33 3.73 -24.00
C TYR A 184 -8.61 3.44 -23.21
N GLU A 185 -9.78 3.91 -23.62
CA GLU A 185 -11.10 3.69 -23.00
C GLU A 185 -11.09 3.35 -21.48
N ARG A 186 -10.88 2.05 -21.16
CA ARG A 186 -10.89 1.50 -19.81
C ARG A 186 -9.52 1.01 -19.36
N ILE A 187 -8.49 1.30 -20.12
CA ILE A 187 -7.11 0.90 -19.83
C ILE A 187 -6.32 2.11 -19.38
N TYR A 188 -5.65 1.97 -18.25
CA TYR A 188 -4.85 2.99 -17.62
C TYR A 188 -3.42 2.45 -17.41
N TYR A 189 -2.48 3.36 -17.43
CA TYR A 189 -1.11 3.10 -17.03
C TYR A 189 -0.82 3.80 -15.71
N LEU A 190 -0.28 3.06 -14.76
CA LEU A 190 0.08 3.53 -13.44
C LEU A 190 1.57 3.27 -13.23
N ILE A 191 2.29 4.34 -12.87
CA ILE A 191 3.65 4.25 -12.33
C ILE A 191 3.62 4.80 -10.91
N ASP A 192 4.28 4.10 -10.00
CA ASP A 192 4.33 4.44 -8.59
C ASP A 192 5.75 4.26 -8.07
N TYR A 193 6.21 5.23 -7.30
CA TYR A 193 7.51 5.27 -6.65
C TYR A 193 7.33 5.55 -5.18
N ASP A 194 8.02 4.77 -4.33
CA ASP A 194 8.16 5.02 -2.91
C ASP A 194 9.63 4.97 -2.52
N MET A 195 10.07 5.95 -1.76
CA MET A 195 11.38 6.00 -1.15
C MET A 195 11.25 6.02 0.36
N TYR A 196 11.94 5.12 1.02
CA TYR A 196 12.05 5.01 2.46
C TYR A 196 13.47 5.37 2.85
N ILE A 197 13.64 6.34 3.73
CA ILE A 197 14.94 6.77 4.25
C ILE A 197 14.93 6.58 5.75
N MET A 198 15.82 5.73 6.22
CA MET A 198 15.96 5.35 7.62
C MET A 198 17.36 5.76 8.09
N PRO A 199 17.51 6.86 8.83
CA PRO A 199 18.82 7.43 9.16
C PRO A 199 19.60 6.65 10.23
N GLY A 200 19.28 5.42 10.49
CA GLY A 200 19.98 4.55 11.42
C GLY A 200 21.23 3.89 10.85
N SER A 201 21.75 2.93 11.58
CA SER A 201 22.97 2.18 11.22
C SER A 201 22.71 1.05 10.22
N GLU A 202 21.48 0.56 10.14
CA GLU A 202 21.14 -0.61 9.32
C GLU A 202 19.89 -0.36 8.49
N GLY A 203 19.91 -0.86 7.24
CA GLY A 203 18.80 -0.70 6.32
C GLY A 203 18.45 0.76 6.06
N ARG A 204 19.44 1.59 5.70
CA ARG A 204 19.32 3.04 5.62
C ARG A 204 18.35 3.55 4.58
N TYR A 205 18.07 2.76 3.55
CA TYR A 205 17.12 3.13 2.51
C TYR A 205 16.46 1.92 1.87
N ALA A 206 15.27 2.15 1.35
CA ALA A 206 14.62 1.26 0.41
C ALA A 206 13.88 2.08 -0.65
N PHE A 207 13.89 1.60 -1.87
CA PHE A 207 13.21 2.17 -3.01
C PHE A 207 12.28 1.12 -3.61
N GLU A 208 11.02 1.49 -3.80
CA GLU A 208 10.02 0.65 -4.46
C GLU A 208 9.53 1.38 -5.71
N GLN A 209 9.52 0.71 -6.85
CA GLN A 209 8.93 1.18 -8.09
C GLN A 209 7.95 0.15 -8.60
N GLN A 210 6.75 0.59 -8.96
CA GLN A 210 5.72 -0.27 -9.54
C GLN A 210 5.22 0.31 -10.85
N SER A 211 5.07 -0.56 -11.86
CA SER A 211 4.44 -0.20 -13.13
C SER A 211 3.32 -1.19 -13.44
N LEU A 212 2.13 -0.66 -13.66
CA LEU A 212 0.93 -1.48 -13.88
C LEU A 212 0.15 -0.99 -15.10
N LEU A 213 -0.33 -1.94 -15.87
CA LEU A 213 -1.49 -1.77 -16.74
C LEU A 213 -2.74 -2.12 -15.94
N VAL A 214 -3.70 -1.20 -15.93
CA VAL A 214 -4.91 -1.29 -15.12
C VAL A 214 -6.13 -1.31 -16.04
N TRP A 215 -6.86 -2.40 -16.05
CA TRP A 215 -8.10 -2.54 -16.79
C TRP A 215 -9.31 -2.37 -15.86
N GLN A 216 -10.00 -1.25 -15.99
CA GLN A 216 -11.24 -0.97 -15.27
C GLN A 216 -12.43 -1.51 -16.05
N LYS A 217 -12.72 -2.81 -15.91
CA LYS A 217 -13.81 -3.47 -16.62
C LYS A 217 -15.16 -2.80 -16.33
N SER A 218 -15.40 -2.43 -15.07
CA SER A 218 -16.61 -1.76 -14.60
C SER A 218 -16.34 -1.00 -13.30
N SER A 219 -17.35 -0.33 -12.75
CA SER A 219 -17.30 0.25 -11.40
C SER A 219 -17.09 -0.83 -10.30
N ARG A 220 -17.36 -2.10 -10.61
CA ARG A 220 -17.28 -3.22 -9.66
C ARG A 220 -16.03 -4.07 -9.81
N LEU A 221 -15.34 -4.01 -10.95
CA LEU A 221 -14.21 -4.89 -11.25
C LEU A 221 -13.08 -4.14 -11.91
N ASN A 222 -11.90 -4.26 -11.30
CA ASN A 222 -10.63 -3.71 -11.76
C ASN A 222 -9.56 -4.79 -11.70
N LEU A 223 -8.85 -4.99 -12.80
CA LEU A 223 -7.72 -5.90 -12.92
C LEU A 223 -6.46 -5.09 -13.21
N SER A 224 -5.39 -5.38 -12.53
CA SER A 224 -4.09 -4.78 -12.83
C SER A 224 -3.00 -5.84 -12.89
N PHE A 225 -2.04 -5.64 -13.78
CA PHE A 225 -0.87 -6.49 -13.95
C PHE A 225 0.36 -5.65 -14.32
N GLY A 226 1.52 -6.14 -13.98
CA GLY A 226 2.78 -5.47 -14.23
C GLY A 226 3.89 -6.02 -13.35
N TYR A 227 4.73 -5.14 -12.84
CA TYR A 227 5.84 -5.52 -11.99
C TYR A 227 6.05 -4.53 -10.85
N LYS A 228 6.75 -4.98 -9.84
CA LYS A 228 7.28 -4.18 -8.75
C LYS A 228 8.77 -4.46 -8.60
N LEU A 229 9.58 -3.41 -8.67
CA LEU A 229 11.00 -3.41 -8.36
C LEU A 229 11.17 -2.93 -6.92
N VAL A 230 11.91 -3.66 -6.12
CA VAL A 230 12.31 -3.27 -4.76
C VAL A 230 13.82 -3.29 -4.69
N VAL A 231 14.40 -2.17 -4.33
CA VAL A 231 15.85 -2.02 -4.14
C VAL A 231 16.07 -1.43 -2.76
N GLY A 232 17.01 -1.98 -2.01
CA GLY A 232 17.28 -1.46 -0.68
C GLY A 232 18.51 -2.04 -0.04
N GLU A 233 18.85 -1.47 1.09
CA GLU A 233 19.90 -1.98 1.96
C GLU A 233 19.26 -2.98 2.93
N TYR A 234 19.77 -4.20 2.92
CA TYR A 234 19.34 -5.31 3.78
C TYR A 234 20.49 -5.66 4.72
N PRO A 235 20.28 -6.45 5.79
CA PRO A 235 21.36 -6.87 6.68
C PRO A 235 22.51 -7.56 5.95
N PHE A 236 22.21 -8.20 4.82
CA PHE A 236 23.18 -8.91 3.98
C PHE A 236 23.75 -8.04 2.82
N GLY A 237 23.56 -6.72 2.87
CA GLY A 237 23.98 -5.78 1.85
C GLY A 237 22.88 -5.31 0.92
N GLY A 238 23.24 -4.53 -0.10
CA GLY A 238 22.28 -4.02 -1.08
C GLY A 238 21.68 -5.12 -1.94
N GLN A 239 20.36 -5.15 -2.08
CA GLN A 239 19.63 -6.12 -2.88
C GLN A 239 18.63 -5.43 -3.81
N ALA A 240 18.32 -6.10 -4.92
CA ALA A 240 17.32 -5.67 -5.88
C ALA A 240 16.44 -6.86 -6.29
N HIS A 241 15.13 -6.70 -6.18
CA HIS A 241 14.17 -7.75 -6.49
C HIS A 241 13.13 -7.24 -7.48
N LEU A 242 12.91 -7.97 -8.56
CA LEU A 242 11.86 -7.72 -9.53
C LEU A 242 10.74 -8.75 -9.34
N LEU A 243 9.55 -8.28 -8.96
CA LEU A 243 8.41 -9.12 -8.63
C LEU A 243 7.30 -8.91 -9.65
N PRO A 244 6.81 -9.96 -10.32
CA PRO A 244 5.61 -9.86 -11.12
C PRO A 244 4.43 -9.53 -10.21
N THR A 245 3.54 -8.65 -10.67
CA THR A 245 2.41 -8.18 -9.87
C THR A 245 1.12 -8.37 -10.66
N ILE A 246 0.17 -9.03 -10.06
CA ILE A 246 -1.22 -9.11 -10.53
C ILE A 246 -2.14 -8.81 -9.36
N ASN A 247 -3.19 -8.04 -9.62
CA ASN A 247 -4.17 -7.74 -8.58
C ASN A 247 -5.57 -7.61 -9.17
N LEU A 248 -6.53 -8.16 -8.48
CA LEU A 248 -7.94 -8.10 -8.80
C LEU A 248 -8.65 -7.36 -7.67
N LYS A 249 -9.34 -6.25 -8.03
CA LYS A 249 -10.10 -5.44 -7.08
C LYS A 249 -11.59 -5.53 -7.37
N PHE A 250 -12.37 -5.61 -6.31
CA PHE A 250 -13.83 -5.53 -6.32
C PHE A 250 -14.27 -4.25 -5.63
N GLY A 251 -15.34 -3.60 -6.19
CA GLY A 251 -15.94 -2.38 -5.63
C GLY A 251 -17.46 -2.48 -5.59
N TRP A 252 -18.10 -1.93 -4.58
CA TRP A 252 -19.58 -1.87 -4.43
C TRP A 252 -20.03 -0.67 -3.61
#